data_a1bf82119854e284d95d2506600edc66
#
_entry.id   a1bf82119854e284d95d2506600edc66
#
_cell.length_a   1.000
_cell.length_b   1.000
_cell.length_c   1.000
_cell.angle_alpha   90.00
_cell.angle_beta   90.00
_cell.angle_gamma   90.00
#
_symmetry.space_group_name_H-M   'P 1'
#
loop_
_entity.id
_entity.type
_entity.pdbx_description
1 polymer ?
#
loop_
_entity_poly.entity_id
_entity_poly.type
_entity_poly.pdbx_seq_one_letter_code
_entity_poly.pdbx_strand_id
1 'polypeptide(L)'
;MLRTLARQSIPKLQLKGAIRVLSGNAVRFNSNNFRVNTQSHVWNYYKEGPQYVKFTNEHEWLAVHKDDSAFIGITTYAAEALGDTTFVELPEVGVTYEVGDSIGSVESVKSASEIYAPVAGEVVAVNEDLESRPQLINEDPMGGGWIAHIKLSESADAVAAKEELLDEEAYEASFRKRRNS
;
A
#
# COMPACT_ATOMS: atom_id res chain seq x y z
N MET A 1 -62.92 2.33 57.40
CA MET A 1 -62.47 1.31 56.43
C MET A 1 -61.27 1.86 55.69
N LEU A 2 -60.06 1.53 56.13
CA LEU A 2 -58.81 1.93 55.49
C LEU A 2 -58.34 0.76 54.64
N ARG A 3 -58.25 0.98 53.33
CA ARG A 3 -57.63 0.03 52.41
C ARG A 3 -56.12 0.35 52.25
N THR A 4 -55.29 -0.56 52.76
CA THR A 4 -53.84 -0.57 52.65
C THR A 4 -53.46 -0.90 51.20
N LEU A 5 -52.81 0.02 50.53
CA LEU A 5 -52.20 -0.21 49.21
C LEU A 5 -50.81 -0.86 49.38
N ALA A 6 -50.71 -2.11 48.96
CA ALA A 6 -49.46 -2.84 48.94
C ALA A 6 -48.50 -2.23 47.89
N ARG A 7 -47.32 -1.85 48.38
CA ARG A 7 -46.18 -1.43 47.50
C ARG A 7 -45.62 -2.66 46.78
N GLN A 8 -45.84 -2.74 45.50
CA GLN A 8 -45.15 -3.71 44.66
C GLN A 8 -43.69 -3.25 44.46
N SER A 9 -42.75 -4.07 44.86
CA SER A 9 -41.32 -3.92 44.66
C SER A 9 -40.96 -4.27 43.24
N ILE A 10 -40.36 -3.31 42.51
CA ILE A 10 -39.83 -3.50 41.15
C ILE A 10 -38.52 -4.29 41.29
N PRO A 11 -38.32 -5.41 40.57
CA PRO A 11 -37.05 -6.12 40.58
C PRO A 11 -35.96 -5.30 39.90
N LYS A 12 -34.84 -5.10 40.59
CA LYS A 12 -33.62 -4.52 40.03
C LYS A 12 -33.08 -5.44 38.94
N LEU A 13 -33.24 -5.01 37.68
CA LEU A 13 -32.59 -5.63 36.53
C LEU A 13 -31.08 -5.34 36.62
N GLN A 14 -30.29 -6.33 37.03
CA GLN A 14 -28.84 -6.26 36.97
C GLN A 14 -28.43 -6.40 35.52
N LEU A 15 -28.14 -5.29 34.86
CA LEU A 15 -27.40 -5.27 33.59
C LEU A 15 -25.94 -5.65 33.88
N LYS A 16 -25.62 -6.93 33.78
CA LYS A 16 -24.22 -7.37 33.58
C LYS A 16 -23.86 -7.13 32.12
N GLY A 17 -23.63 -5.88 31.76
CA GLY A 17 -22.97 -5.50 30.51
C GLY A 17 -21.48 -5.76 30.67
N ALA A 18 -21.02 -6.94 30.25
CA ALA A 18 -19.62 -7.14 29.98
C ALA A 18 -19.26 -6.23 28.78
N ILE A 19 -18.57 -5.13 29.05
CA ILE A 19 -17.89 -4.35 28.02
C ILE A 19 -16.82 -5.29 27.47
N ARG A 20 -17.13 -5.94 26.36
CA ARG A 20 -16.13 -6.57 25.53
C ARG A 20 -15.29 -5.42 25.00
N VAL A 21 -14.15 -5.18 25.63
CA VAL A 21 -13.05 -4.42 25.03
C VAL A 21 -12.69 -5.24 23.81
N LEU A 22 -13.14 -4.79 22.63
CA LEU A 22 -12.57 -5.24 21.37
C LEU A 22 -11.10 -4.78 21.44
N SER A 23 -10.22 -5.73 21.82
CA SER A 23 -8.81 -5.55 21.60
C SER A 23 -8.70 -5.33 20.10
N GLY A 24 -8.44 -4.08 19.70
CA GLY A 24 -8.08 -3.77 18.35
C GLY A 24 -6.93 -4.73 18.00
N ASN A 25 -7.15 -5.60 17.04
CA ASN A 25 -6.06 -6.28 16.37
C ASN A 25 -5.20 -5.16 15.81
N ALA A 26 -4.16 -4.79 16.56
CA ALA A 26 -3.04 -4.10 15.97
C ALA A 26 -2.57 -5.05 14.85
N VAL A 27 -2.89 -4.69 13.62
CA VAL A 27 -2.34 -5.37 12.44
C VAL A 27 -0.84 -5.20 12.60
N ARG A 28 -0.17 -6.25 13.08
CA ARG A 28 1.28 -6.31 13.02
C ARG A 28 1.59 -6.38 11.55
N PHE A 29 1.95 -5.24 10.97
CA PHE A 29 2.54 -5.20 9.65
C PHE A 29 3.75 -6.13 9.69
N ASN A 30 3.61 -7.26 9.01
CA ASN A 30 4.73 -8.16 8.84
C ASN A 30 5.58 -7.52 7.74
N SER A 31 6.75 -6.98 8.08
CA SER A 31 7.68 -6.31 7.15
C SER A 31 8.11 -7.17 5.95
N ASN A 32 7.63 -8.39 5.88
CA ASN A 32 7.87 -9.34 4.81
C ASN A 32 6.60 -9.61 3.95
N ASN A 33 5.57 -8.77 4.03
CA ASN A 33 4.41 -8.90 3.14
C ASN A 33 4.63 -8.03 1.89
N PHE A 34 5.08 -8.66 0.82
CA PHE A 34 5.31 -8.04 -0.49
C PHE A 34 4.17 -8.32 -1.48
N ARG A 35 3.01 -8.76 -1.00
CA ARG A 35 1.85 -9.05 -1.83
C ARG A 35 0.94 -7.83 -1.93
N VAL A 36 0.48 -7.56 -3.15
CA VAL A 36 -0.53 -6.53 -3.40
C VAL A 36 -1.81 -6.87 -2.63
N ASN A 37 -2.34 -5.87 -1.93
CA ASN A 37 -3.59 -5.98 -1.20
C ASN A 37 -4.76 -6.28 -2.15
N THR A 38 -5.40 -7.44 -2.00
CA THR A 38 -6.51 -7.89 -2.85
C THR A 38 -7.79 -7.07 -2.71
N GLN A 39 -7.89 -6.20 -1.71
CA GLN A 39 -9.00 -5.27 -1.50
C GLN A 39 -8.72 -3.90 -2.13
N SER A 40 -7.49 -3.64 -2.59
CA SER A 40 -7.06 -2.35 -3.12
C SER A 40 -7.60 -2.07 -4.53
N HIS A 41 -7.54 -0.79 -4.92
CA HIS A 41 -7.80 -0.36 -6.29
C HIS A 41 -6.85 -1.04 -7.29
N VAL A 42 -5.58 -1.19 -6.93
CA VAL A 42 -4.55 -1.85 -7.76
C VAL A 42 -4.95 -3.28 -8.13
N TRP A 43 -5.41 -4.08 -7.16
CA TRP A 43 -5.86 -5.44 -7.43
C TRP A 43 -7.16 -5.45 -8.24
N ASN A 44 -8.12 -4.60 -7.89
CA ASN A 44 -9.46 -4.59 -8.47
C ASN A 44 -9.57 -3.81 -9.78
N TYR A 45 -8.46 -3.26 -10.28
CA TYR A 45 -8.40 -2.61 -11.59
C TYR A 45 -8.85 -3.56 -12.72
N TYR A 46 -8.41 -4.82 -12.65
CA TYR A 46 -8.96 -5.92 -13.41
C TYR A 46 -9.49 -7.02 -12.47
N LYS A 47 -10.53 -7.72 -12.89
CA LYS A 47 -11.19 -8.76 -12.10
C LYS A 47 -10.22 -9.88 -11.65
N GLU A 48 -9.23 -10.19 -12.47
CA GLU A 48 -8.21 -11.20 -12.19
C GLU A 48 -7.01 -10.68 -11.41
N GLY A 49 -6.98 -9.38 -11.10
CA GLY A 49 -5.81 -8.72 -10.52
C GLY A 49 -4.69 -8.45 -11.52
N PRO A 50 -3.49 -8.07 -11.05
CA PRO A 50 -2.33 -7.90 -11.91
C PRO A 50 -1.86 -9.25 -12.45
N GLN A 51 -1.28 -9.26 -13.66
CA GLN A 51 -0.66 -10.44 -14.25
C GLN A 51 0.55 -10.91 -13.44
N TYR A 52 1.33 -9.95 -12.97
CA TYR A 52 2.48 -10.19 -12.10
C TYR A 52 2.85 -8.90 -11.36
N VAL A 53 3.67 -9.07 -10.31
CA VAL A 53 4.28 -7.97 -9.55
C VAL A 53 5.79 -8.15 -9.61
N LYS A 54 6.50 -7.06 -9.88
CA LYS A 54 7.95 -6.98 -9.89
C LYS A 54 8.43 -5.93 -8.89
N PHE A 55 9.71 -6.02 -8.53
CA PHE A 55 10.34 -5.16 -7.54
C PHE A 55 11.68 -4.63 -8.05
N THR A 56 12.04 -3.43 -7.62
CA THR A 56 13.37 -2.87 -7.86
C THR A 56 14.29 -3.10 -6.64
N ASN A 57 15.58 -2.91 -6.86
CA ASN A 57 16.54 -2.88 -5.77
C ASN A 57 16.42 -1.65 -4.88
N GLU A 58 15.77 -0.59 -5.37
CA GLU A 58 15.52 0.67 -4.65
C GLU A 58 14.20 0.64 -3.87
N HIS A 59 13.52 -0.55 -3.90
CA HIS A 59 12.32 -0.85 -3.12
C HIS A 59 11.01 -0.26 -3.65
N GLU A 60 10.92 0.04 -4.94
CA GLU A 60 9.64 0.21 -5.62
C GLU A 60 9.05 -1.15 -6.00
N TRP A 61 7.73 -1.20 -6.09
CA TRP A 61 7.01 -2.30 -6.69
C TRP A 61 6.24 -1.85 -7.93
N LEU A 62 6.04 -2.79 -8.86
CA LEU A 62 5.36 -2.61 -10.13
C LEU A 62 4.32 -3.72 -10.30
N ALA A 63 3.03 -3.38 -10.26
CA ALA A 63 1.94 -4.34 -10.52
C ALA A 63 1.44 -4.16 -11.96
N VAL A 64 1.77 -5.11 -12.84
CA VAL A 64 1.51 -5.03 -14.28
C VAL A 64 0.20 -5.72 -14.64
N HIS A 65 -0.60 -5.05 -15.46
CA HIS A 65 -1.89 -5.51 -15.94
C HIS A 65 -1.86 -5.89 -17.43
N LYS A 66 -2.88 -6.62 -17.88
CA LYS A 66 -2.99 -7.19 -19.23
C LYS A 66 -3.18 -6.18 -20.37
N ASP A 67 -3.42 -4.94 -20.04
CA ASP A 67 -3.58 -3.84 -20.99
C ASP A 67 -2.29 -3.03 -21.22
N ASP A 68 -1.13 -3.60 -20.87
CA ASP A 68 0.16 -2.93 -20.85
C ASP A 68 0.15 -1.66 -20.00
N SER A 69 -0.54 -1.72 -18.85
CA SER A 69 -0.46 -0.69 -17.83
C SER A 69 0.09 -1.25 -16.52
N ALA A 70 0.59 -0.39 -15.66
CA ALA A 70 1.12 -0.80 -14.38
C ALA A 70 0.90 0.25 -13.30
N PHE A 71 0.68 -0.21 -12.07
CA PHE A 71 0.71 0.62 -10.88
C PHE A 71 2.09 0.56 -10.24
N ILE A 72 2.55 1.69 -9.72
CA ILE A 72 3.83 1.85 -9.04
C ILE A 72 3.57 2.34 -7.61
N GLY A 73 4.34 1.82 -6.67
CA GLY A 73 4.41 2.29 -5.29
C GLY A 73 5.70 1.82 -4.62
N ILE A 74 5.85 2.09 -3.33
CA ILE A 74 6.99 1.63 -2.55
C ILE A 74 6.63 0.42 -1.69
N THR A 75 7.60 -0.45 -1.44
CA THR A 75 7.37 -1.66 -0.65
C THR A 75 7.11 -1.36 0.82
N THR A 76 6.52 -2.33 1.53
CA THR A 76 6.33 -2.25 2.99
C THR A 76 7.64 -1.97 3.71
N TYR A 77 8.76 -2.54 3.23
CA TYR A 77 10.08 -2.28 3.78
C TYR A 77 10.49 -0.81 3.64
N ALA A 78 10.32 -0.21 2.45
CA ALA A 78 10.66 1.19 2.23
C ALA A 78 9.78 2.11 3.10
N ALA A 79 8.48 1.85 3.16
CA ALA A 79 7.54 2.61 3.99
C ALA A 79 7.89 2.54 5.49
N GLU A 80 8.24 1.36 6.01
CA GLU A 80 8.70 1.20 7.40
C GLU A 80 10.03 1.92 7.67
N ALA A 81 10.98 1.85 6.72
CA ALA A 81 12.27 2.51 6.84
C ALA A 81 12.15 4.05 6.86
N LEU A 82 11.24 4.61 6.05
CA LEU A 82 10.93 6.04 6.05
C LEU A 82 10.29 6.48 7.37
N GLY A 83 9.39 5.69 7.93
CA GLY A 83 8.55 6.04 9.07
C GLY A 83 7.34 6.87 8.66
N ASP A 84 6.73 7.59 9.60
CA ASP A 84 5.45 8.29 9.39
C ASP A 84 5.55 9.32 8.25
N THR A 85 4.87 9.03 7.14
CA THR A 85 4.84 9.87 5.94
C THR A 85 4.02 11.12 6.19
N THR A 86 4.58 12.26 5.83
CA THR A 86 3.98 13.60 6.00
C THR A 86 3.60 14.26 4.70
N PHE A 87 4.28 13.90 3.61
CA PHE A 87 4.04 14.46 2.28
C PHE A 87 4.44 13.47 1.19
N VAL A 88 3.74 13.50 0.06
CA VAL A 88 4.07 12.74 -1.15
C VAL A 88 4.01 13.70 -2.33
N GLU A 89 5.13 13.83 -3.04
CA GLU A 89 5.17 14.50 -4.33
C GLU A 89 4.79 13.50 -5.41
N LEU A 90 3.66 13.75 -6.06
CA LEU A 90 3.13 12.89 -7.13
C LEU A 90 3.69 13.29 -8.49
N PRO A 91 3.87 12.32 -9.43
CA PRO A 91 4.28 12.64 -10.79
C PRO A 91 3.20 13.41 -11.56
N GLU A 92 3.61 14.10 -12.61
CA GLU A 92 2.68 14.84 -13.47
C GLU A 92 2.01 13.89 -14.48
N VAL A 93 0.67 13.92 -14.52
CA VAL A 93 -0.14 13.13 -15.47
C VAL A 93 0.11 13.60 -16.90
N GLY A 94 0.28 12.66 -17.85
CA GLY A 94 0.58 12.92 -19.25
C GLY A 94 2.09 13.04 -19.55
N VAL A 95 2.95 12.97 -18.53
CA VAL A 95 4.41 12.97 -18.71
C VAL A 95 4.91 11.54 -18.89
N THR A 96 5.83 11.36 -19.85
CA THR A 96 6.53 10.09 -20.06
C THR A 96 7.87 10.14 -19.34
N TYR A 97 8.15 9.09 -18.56
CA TYR A 97 9.39 8.91 -17.83
C TYR A 97 10.17 7.73 -18.39
N GLU A 98 11.50 7.85 -18.39
CA GLU A 98 12.41 6.76 -18.71
C GLU A 98 12.77 5.96 -17.45
N VAL A 99 13.34 4.77 -17.63
CA VAL A 99 13.82 3.94 -16.50
C VAL A 99 14.84 4.71 -15.68
N GLY A 100 14.61 4.81 -14.37
CA GLY A 100 15.49 5.50 -13.43
C GLY A 100 15.26 7.00 -13.30
N ASP A 101 14.33 7.59 -14.05
CA ASP A 101 13.92 8.97 -13.80
C ASP A 101 13.21 9.09 -12.44
N SER A 102 13.44 10.21 -11.74
CA SER A 102 12.66 10.54 -10.54
C SER A 102 11.24 10.90 -10.94
N ILE A 103 10.27 10.18 -10.39
CA ILE A 103 8.84 10.40 -10.65
C ILE A 103 8.12 11.07 -9.49
N GLY A 104 8.83 11.39 -8.42
CA GLY A 104 8.28 12.03 -7.23
C GLY A 104 9.10 11.71 -6.00
N SER A 105 8.58 12.08 -4.84
CA SER A 105 9.25 11.83 -3.56
C SER A 105 8.25 11.51 -2.45
N VAL A 106 8.71 10.80 -1.42
CA VAL A 106 7.98 10.57 -0.17
C VAL A 106 8.77 11.18 0.98
N GLU A 107 8.14 12.10 1.70
CA GLU A 107 8.72 12.75 2.86
C GLU A 107 8.12 12.21 4.16
N SER A 108 8.97 11.99 5.12
CA SER A 108 8.59 11.65 6.49
C SER A 108 9.16 12.66 7.48
N VAL A 109 8.78 12.54 8.75
CA VAL A 109 9.36 13.37 9.82
C VAL A 109 10.87 13.19 9.99
N LYS A 110 11.46 12.11 9.44
CA LYS A 110 12.87 11.75 9.58
C LYS A 110 13.70 12.00 8.33
N SER A 111 13.13 11.78 7.14
CA SER A 111 13.85 11.77 5.86
C SER A 111 12.93 11.99 4.68
N ALA A 112 13.53 12.29 3.53
CA ALA A 112 12.88 12.27 2.22
C ALA A 112 13.55 11.21 1.34
N SER A 113 12.78 10.54 0.49
CA SER A 113 13.26 9.55 -0.47
C SER A 113 12.65 9.81 -1.84
N GLU A 114 13.50 9.90 -2.86
CA GLU A 114 13.07 9.91 -4.25
C GLU A 114 12.42 8.56 -4.62
N ILE A 115 11.49 8.61 -5.56
CA ILE A 115 10.85 7.46 -6.18
C ILE A 115 11.26 7.43 -7.63
N TYR A 116 11.79 6.31 -8.08
CA TYR A 116 12.28 6.16 -9.44
C TYR A 116 11.35 5.33 -10.30
N ALA A 117 11.29 5.66 -11.60
CA ALA A 117 10.53 4.88 -12.58
C ALA A 117 11.19 3.51 -12.79
N PRO A 118 10.53 2.39 -12.43
CA PRO A 118 11.10 1.06 -12.64
C PRO A 118 11.10 0.63 -14.09
N VAL A 119 10.25 1.27 -14.90
CA VAL A 119 10.09 1.04 -16.34
C VAL A 119 9.73 2.34 -17.04
N ALA A 120 9.99 2.43 -18.34
CA ALA A 120 9.56 3.56 -19.13
C ALA A 120 8.04 3.52 -19.38
N GLY A 121 7.40 4.69 -19.30
CA GLY A 121 5.95 4.81 -19.52
C GLY A 121 5.41 6.21 -19.30
N GLU A 122 4.18 6.42 -19.78
CA GLU A 122 3.43 7.65 -19.59
C GLU A 122 2.56 7.54 -18.35
N VAL A 123 2.59 8.53 -17.46
CA VAL A 123 1.69 8.58 -16.29
C VAL A 123 0.27 8.91 -16.76
N VAL A 124 -0.65 7.99 -16.57
CA VAL A 124 -2.05 8.13 -16.95
C VAL A 124 -2.95 8.51 -15.77
N ALA A 125 -2.54 8.20 -14.55
CA ALA A 125 -3.22 8.62 -13.32
C ALA A 125 -2.27 8.62 -12.13
N VAL A 126 -2.61 9.38 -11.10
CA VAL A 126 -1.94 9.42 -9.81
C VAL A 126 -2.94 9.17 -8.67
N ASN A 127 -2.46 8.76 -7.53
CA ASN A 127 -3.28 8.56 -6.35
C ASN A 127 -3.49 9.89 -5.60
N GLU A 128 -4.51 10.64 -5.99
CA GLU A 128 -4.84 11.94 -5.39
C GLU A 128 -5.15 11.86 -3.88
N ASP A 129 -5.54 10.68 -3.37
CA ASP A 129 -5.78 10.48 -1.94
C ASP A 129 -4.51 10.74 -1.10
N LEU A 130 -3.32 10.55 -1.69
CA LEU A 130 -2.04 10.80 -1.01
C LEU A 130 -1.77 12.28 -0.71
N GLU A 131 -2.41 13.21 -1.43
CA GLU A 131 -2.30 14.65 -1.15
C GLU A 131 -2.93 15.00 0.20
N SER A 132 -4.05 14.38 0.51
CA SER A 132 -4.78 14.61 1.76
C SER A 132 -4.48 13.59 2.86
N ARG A 133 -4.01 12.40 2.48
CA ARG A 133 -3.72 11.25 3.36
C ARG A 133 -2.41 10.58 3.00
N PRO A 134 -1.26 11.27 3.16
CA PRO A 134 0.04 10.67 2.85
C PRO A 134 0.35 9.41 3.67
N GLN A 135 -0.29 9.25 4.83
CA GLN A 135 -0.17 8.07 5.69
C GLN A 135 -0.63 6.76 5.03
N LEU A 136 -1.38 6.81 3.92
CA LEU A 136 -1.71 5.61 3.14
C LEU A 136 -0.47 4.83 2.69
N ILE A 137 0.66 5.54 2.49
CA ILE A 137 1.97 4.94 2.23
C ILE A 137 2.38 3.98 3.35
N ASN A 138 2.07 4.32 4.62
CA ASN A 138 2.38 3.48 5.77
C ASN A 138 1.28 2.47 6.08
N GLU A 139 0.01 2.84 5.87
CA GLU A 139 -1.15 2.01 6.22
C GLU A 139 -1.32 0.82 5.28
N ASP A 140 -1.15 1.04 3.97
CA ASP A 140 -1.33 0.02 2.93
C ASP A 140 -0.37 0.26 1.75
N PRO A 141 0.97 0.13 1.97
CA PRO A 141 1.99 0.44 0.95
C PRO A 141 1.86 -0.41 -0.31
N MET A 142 1.41 -1.66 -0.17
CA MET A 142 1.24 -2.61 -1.28
C MET A 142 -0.19 -2.60 -1.86
N GLY A 143 -0.92 -1.51 -1.68
CA GLY A 143 -2.29 -1.40 -2.17
C GLY A 143 -2.78 0.03 -2.22
N GLY A 144 -3.43 0.54 -1.15
CA GLY A 144 -3.98 1.90 -1.07
C GLY A 144 -2.95 3.01 -1.19
N GLY A 145 -1.68 2.72 -0.88
CA GLY A 145 -0.53 3.62 -1.03
C GLY A 145 0.12 3.61 -2.42
N TRP A 146 -0.56 3.13 -3.47
CA TRP A 146 -0.04 3.26 -4.84
C TRP A 146 0.17 4.74 -5.19
N ILE A 147 1.18 5.03 -6.03
CA ILE A 147 1.62 6.40 -6.31
C ILE A 147 1.25 6.82 -7.72
N ALA A 148 1.60 6.00 -8.71
CA ALA A 148 1.35 6.28 -10.12
C ALA A 148 0.74 5.07 -10.83
N HIS A 149 -0.11 5.34 -11.81
CA HIS A 149 -0.58 4.40 -12.82
C HIS A 149 -0.02 4.83 -14.15
N ILE A 150 0.74 3.96 -14.81
CA ILE A 150 1.45 4.27 -16.05
C ILE A 150 0.97 3.36 -17.18
N LYS A 151 0.98 3.90 -18.40
CA LYS A 151 0.93 3.14 -19.63
C LYS A 151 2.36 2.79 -20.03
N LEU A 152 2.67 1.51 -20.11
CA LEU A 152 4.01 1.03 -20.42
C LEU A 152 4.42 1.43 -21.85
N SER A 153 5.67 1.83 -22.03
CA SER A 153 6.26 2.08 -23.36
C SER A 153 6.57 0.78 -24.11
N GLU A 154 6.66 -0.34 -23.37
CA GLU A 154 6.88 -1.69 -23.88
C GLU A 154 5.71 -2.59 -23.50
N SER A 155 5.57 -3.77 -24.13
CA SER A 155 4.55 -4.74 -23.75
C SER A 155 4.80 -5.31 -22.33
N ALA A 156 3.74 -5.75 -21.68
CA ALA A 156 3.83 -6.41 -20.39
C ALA A 156 4.80 -7.63 -20.42
N ASP A 157 4.79 -8.40 -21.51
CA ASP A 157 5.71 -9.54 -21.66
C ASP A 157 7.19 -9.10 -21.76
N ALA A 158 7.49 -7.98 -22.43
CA ALA A 158 8.83 -7.44 -22.49
C ALA A 158 9.32 -6.97 -21.13
N VAL A 159 8.45 -6.31 -20.35
CA VAL A 159 8.73 -5.90 -18.97
C VAL A 159 8.96 -7.11 -18.06
N ALA A 160 8.16 -8.18 -18.21
CA ALA A 160 8.31 -9.41 -17.42
C ALA A 160 9.70 -10.07 -17.60
N ALA A 161 10.32 -9.90 -18.79
CA ALA A 161 11.61 -10.49 -19.13
C ALA A 161 12.84 -9.65 -18.66
N LYS A 162 12.63 -8.47 -18.07
CA LYS A 162 13.72 -7.61 -17.59
C LYS A 162 14.38 -8.23 -16.36
N GLU A 163 15.69 -8.53 -16.44
CA GLU A 163 16.47 -9.15 -15.36
C GLU A 163 16.70 -8.23 -14.16
N GLU A 164 16.68 -6.92 -14.38
CA GLU A 164 16.79 -5.90 -13.33
C GLU A 164 15.54 -5.81 -12.44
N LEU A 165 14.40 -6.32 -12.90
CA LEU A 165 13.15 -6.38 -12.15
C LEU A 165 13.01 -7.74 -11.46
N LEU A 166 13.07 -7.73 -10.14
CA LEU A 166 13.01 -8.91 -9.30
C LEU A 166 11.56 -9.43 -9.16
N ASP A 167 11.38 -10.74 -9.16
CA ASP A 167 10.15 -11.34 -8.65
C ASP A 167 10.10 -11.33 -7.11
N GLU A 168 8.99 -11.75 -6.51
CA GLU A 168 8.80 -11.75 -5.06
C GLU A 168 9.90 -12.58 -4.35
N GLU A 169 10.24 -13.76 -4.89
CA GLU A 169 11.23 -14.66 -4.29
C GLU A 169 12.65 -14.07 -4.34
N ALA A 170 13.05 -13.54 -5.48
CA ALA A 170 14.36 -12.89 -5.67
C ALA A 170 14.48 -11.62 -4.81
N TYR A 171 13.41 -10.82 -4.73
CA TYR A 171 13.37 -9.64 -3.88
C TYR A 171 13.49 -10.00 -2.40
N GLU A 172 12.73 -10.99 -1.91
CA GLU A 172 12.87 -11.47 -0.53
C GLU A 172 14.28 -11.98 -0.23
N ALA A 173 14.90 -12.72 -1.15
CA ALA A 173 16.25 -13.23 -0.98
C ALA A 173 17.28 -12.10 -0.88
N SER A 174 17.19 -11.08 -1.74
CA SER A 174 18.05 -9.90 -1.71
C SER A 174 17.92 -9.12 -0.40
N PHE A 175 16.70 -8.98 0.10
CA PHE A 175 16.37 -8.32 1.34
C PHE A 175 16.92 -9.04 2.58
N ARG A 176 16.77 -10.37 2.65
CA ARG A 176 17.32 -11.18 3.75
C ARG A 176 18.84 -11.09 3.81
N LYS A 177 19.51 -11.04 2.66
CA LYS A 177 20.97 -10.90 2.58
C LYS A 177 21.44 -9.56 3.16
N ARG A 178 20.75 -8.46 2.85
CA ARG A 178 21.08 -7.11 3.35
C ARG A 178 20.89 -6.98 4.87
N ARG A 179 19.87 -7.65 5.46
CA ARG A 179 19.64 -7.62 6.92
C ARG A 179 20.68 -8.40 7.73
N ASN A 180 21.41 -9.31 7.12
CA ASN A 180 22.42 -10.16 7.77
C ASN A 180 23.85 -9.68 7.50
N SER A 181 24.02 -8.56 6.79
CA SER A 181 25.31 -7.90 6.53
C SER A 181 25.47 -6.67 7.40
#